data_8b46b36317c4044be2d98bb60ffe1029
#
_entry.id   8b46b36317c4044be2d98bb60ffe1029
#
_cell.length_a   1.000
_cell.length_b   1.000
_cell.length_c   1.000
_cell.angle_alpha   90.00
_cell.angle_beta   90.00
_cell.angle_gamma   90.00
#
_symmetry.space_group_name_H-M   'P 1'
#
loop_
_entity.id
_entity.type
_entity.pdbx_description
1 polymer ?
#
loop_
_entity_poly.entity_id
_entity_poly.type
_entity_poly.pdbx_seq_one_letter_code
_entity_poly.pdbx_strand_id
1 'polypeptide(L)'
;MDTKYLFKRHNTYWVKVAVPKDLRKELGFDLRASLHTHELSEAQKLRDAVVEDFKSQIFAAKASLKNSNGKGAVKTFMPVTDTTDPQYYHKVVDCQYACPAHTPVPEYIRKISQGEYTEAYMINWESNVFPGILGRTCDRPCEPACRRTRTHEKPVAICRLKRVAADFKDDVTELLPKAPKETNGKKIALIGGGPASLTVARDLIVMGYECTLFEKDPQAGGLMRTNIPSFRLPEEVLDAEVDQILNMGLKTKFNSEITSLKNFLKEDFDAVFIGTGAPKGKDLNIEGRKDAEANIHIGIDFLTSIAFEHIDSIGKKVVVLGGGNTAMDCCRSSLRLGAEDVKVVVRSPFSQMKASEWEIEDAMEENIPILENHVPKKFLH
;
A
#
# COMPACT_ATOMS: atom_id res chain seq x y z
N MET A 1 20.66 -21.19 -19.84
CA MET A 1 20.28 -21.75 -18.52
C MET A 1 20.81 -20.81 -17.43
N ASP A 2 19.98 -20.43 -16.48
CA ASP A 2 20.40 -19.51 -15.40
C ASP A 2 21.23 -20.26 -14.35
N THR A 3 22.54 -19.99 -14.31
CA THR A 3 23.50 -20.57 -13.37
C THR A 3 24.00 -19.52 -12.36
N LYS A 4 23.34 -18.38 -12.23
CA LYS A 4 23.69 -17.33 -11.27
C LYS A 4 23.77 -17.89 -9.84
N TYR A 5 24.83 -17.58 -9.14
CA TYR A 5 25.19 -18.10 -7.81
C TYR A 5 25.63 -19.56 -7.72
N LEU A 6 25.52 -20.37 -8.78
CA LEU A 6 25.93 -21.78 -8.80
C LEU A 6 27.38 -21.94 -9.26
N PHE A 7 28.11 -22.84 -8.63
CA PHE A 7 29.41 -23.33 -9.10
C PHE A 7 29.58 -24.81 -8.76
N LYS A 8 30.43 -25.51 -9.50
CA LYS A 8 30.69 -26.95 -9.29
C LYS A 8 32.03 -27.15 -8.60
N ARG A 9 32.06 -27.93 -7.53
CA ARG A 9 33.26 -28.33 -6.82
C ARG A 9 33.20 -29.83 -6.49
N HIS A 10 34.24 -30.60 -6.86
CA HIS A 10 34.30 -32.06 -6.66
C HIS A 10 33.00 -32.76 -7.11
N ASN A 11 32.55 -32.43 -8.33
CA ASN A 11 31.35 -32.95 -8.97
C ASN A 11 30.01 -32.58 -8.29
N THR A 12 29.99 -31.79 -7.22
CA THR A 12 28.79 -31.35 -6.52
C THR A 12 28.51 -29.88 -6.79
N TYR A 13 27.24 -29.47 -6.91
CA TYR A 13 26.84 -28.07 -7.04
C TYR A 13 26.82 -27.37 -5.68
N TRP A 14 27.25 -26.14 -5.70
CA TRP A 14 27.35 -25.23 -4.55
C TRP A 14 26.73 -23.90 -4.89
N VAL A 15 26.15 -23.22 -3.88
CA VAL A 15 25.76 -21.82 -3.94
C VAL A 15 26.86 -20.94 -3.34
N LYS A 16 27.11 -19.80 -3.98
CA LYS A 16 28.04 -18.78 -3.48
C LYS A 16 27.40 -17.40 -3.63
N VAL A 17 27.33 -16.62 -2.53
CA VAL A 17 26.90 -15.23 -2.51
C VAL A 17 27.99 -14.37 -1.91
N ALA A 18 28.41 -13.32 -2.63
CA ALA A 18 29.42 -12.39 -2.17
C ALA A 18 28.91 -11.51 -1.03
N VAL A 19 29.69 -11.37 0.03
CA VAL A 19 29.39 -10.51 1.17
C VAL A 19 29.84 -9.08 0.89
N PRO A 20 29.01 -8.05 1.14
CA PRO A 20 29.38 -6.64 1.04
C PRO A 20 30.63 -6.32 1.88
N LYS A 21 31.44 -5.34 1.41
CA LYS A 21 32.75 -5.05 2.02
C LYS A 21 32.68 -4.69 3.50
N ASP A 22 31.64 -3.97 3.87
CA ASP A 22 31.33 -3.51 5.24
C ASP A 22 31.02 -4.64 6.23
N LEU A 23 30.57 -5.80 5.73
CA LEU A 23 30.19 -6.97 6.54
C LEU A 23 31.24 -8.10 6.56
N ARG A 24 32.35 -7.95 5.82
CA ARG A 24 33.34 -9.03 5.66
C ARG A 24 34.09 -9.42 6.93
N LYS A 25 34.13 -8.54 7.92
CA LYS A 25 34.72 -8.85 9.24
C LYS A 25 33.88 -9.85 10.02
N GLU A 26 32.55 -9.84 9.82
CA GLU A 26 31.61 -10.69 10.55
C GLU A 26 31.25 -11.96 9.78
N LEU A 27 31.02 -11.85 8.48
CA LEU A 27 30.51 -12.94 7.64
C LEU A 27 31.52 -13.53 6.65
N GLY A 28 32.76 -13.01 6.61
CA GLY A 28 33.77 -13.41 5.63
C GLY A 28 33.54 -12.79 4.24
N PHE A 29 34.30 -13.24 3.23
CA PHE A 29 34.26 -12.70 1.87
C PHE A 29 33.03 -13.14 1.07
N ASP A 30 32.55 -14.36 1.33
CA ASP A 30 31.39 -14.94 0.69
C ASP A 30 30.74 -16.01 1.58
N LEU A 31 29.43 -16.21 1.40
CA LEU A 31 28.66 -17.31 1.99
C LEU A 31 28.56 -18.44 0.97
N ARG A 32 28.77 -19.69 1.40
CA ARG A 32 28.77 -20.88 0.55
C ARG A 32 28.05 -22.03 1.22
N ALA A 33 27.23 -22.76 0.42
CA ALA A 33 26.62 -24.00 0.88
C ALA A 33 26.63 -25.04 -0.25
N SER A 34 26.83 -26.32 0.12
CA SER A 34 26.64 -27.44 -0.78
C SER A 34 25.17 -27.73 -0.98
N LEU A 35 24.77 -27.98 -2.20
CA LEU A 35 23.41 -28.42 -2.53
C LEU A 35 23.25 -29.93 -2.52
N HIS A 36 24.36 -30.68 -2.24
CA HIS A 36 24.41 -32.13 -2.16
C HIS A 36 23.83 -32.84 -3.41
N THR A 37 23.88 -32.19 -4.57
CA THR A 37 23.42 -32.74 -5.85
C THR A 37 24.49 -32.62 -6.93
N HIS A 38 24.46 -33.55 -7.90
CA HIS A 38 25.29 -33.55 -9.08
C HIS A 38 24.57 -33.08 -10.33
N GLU A 39 23.24 -32.95 -10.23
CA GLU A 39 22.36 -32.59 -11.33
C GLU A 39 22.05 -31.10 -11.34
N LEU A 40 22.25 -30.43 -12.49
CA LEU A 40 22.04 -28.99 -12.64
C LEU A 40 20.58 -28.59 -12.41
N SER A 41 19.64 -29.37 -12.91
CA SER A 41 18.21 -29.11 -12.79
C SER A 41 17.71 -29.14 -11.34
N GLU A 42 18.26 -30.04 -10.53
CA GLU A 42 17.98 -30.13 -9.11
C GLU A 42 18.69 -29.00 -8.33
N ALA A 43 19.93 -28.71 -8.67
CA ALA A 43 20.67 -27.59 -8.10
C ALA A 43 19.96 -26.24 -8.31
N GLN A 44 19.35 -26.04 -9.47
CA GLN A 44 18.58 -24.83 -9.76
C GLN A 44 17.32 -24.70 -8.87
N LYS A 45 16.64 -25.80 -8.57
CA LYS A 45 15.47 -25.81 -7.66
C LYS A 45 15.85 -25.50 -6.21
N LEU A 46 16.97 -26.03 -5.75
CA LEU A 46 17.45 -25.84 -4.36
C LEU A 46 18.14 -24.49 -4.15
N ARG A 47 18.70 -23.90 -5.21
CA ARG A 47 19.48 -22.67 -5.16
C ARG A 47 18.73 -21.50 -4.52
N ASP A 48 17.49 -21.28 -4.92
CA ASP A 48 16.76 -20.06 -4.58
C ASP A 48 16.49 -19.97 -3.08
N ALA A 49 16.19 -21.08 -2.42
CA ALA A 49 16.02 -21.14 -0.97
C ALA A 49 17.34 -20.81 -0.23
N VAL A 50 18.47 -21.35 -0.69
CA VAL A 50 19.78 -21.10 -0.07
C VAL A 50 20.26 -19.67 -0.33
N VAL A 51 20.00 -19.11 -1.52
CA VAL A 51 20.32 -17.71 -1.84
C VAL A 51 19.50 -16.75 -0.98
N GLU A 52 18.25 -17.06 -0.72
CA GLU A 52 17.37 -16.24 0.12
C GLU A 52 17.81 -16.27 1.60
N ASP A 53 18.21 -17.44 2.10
CA ASP A 53 18.79 -17.56 3.43
C ASP A 53 20.08 -16.73 3.57
N PHE A 54 21.00 -16.81 2.60
CA PHE A 54 22.23 -16.01 2.60
C PHE A 54 21.97 -14.51 2.52
N LYS A 55 21.00 -14.08 1.74
CA LYS A 55 20.59 -12.67 1.71
C LYS A 55 20.02 -12.21 3.05
N SER A 56 19.24 -13.06 3.72
CA SER A 56 18.71 -12.81 5.05
C SER A 56 19.81 -12.65 6.09
N GLN A 57 20.83 -13.50 6.07
CA GLN A 57 22.01 -13.41 6.95
C GLN A 57 22.80 -12.11 6.71
N ILE A 58 23.05 -11.73 5.45
CA ILE A 58 23.71 -10.48 5.07
C ILE A 58 22.88 -9.27 5.53
N PHE A 59 21.57 -9.34 5.40
CA PHE A 59 20.67 -8.28 5.83
C PHE A 59 20.69 -8.13 7.36
N ALA A 60 20.63 -9.22 8.11
CA ALA A 60 20.70 -9.23 9.57
C ALA A 60 22.03 -8.64 10.08
N ALA A 61 23.16 -9.04 9.51
CA ALA A 61 24.47 -8.50 9.87
C ALA A 61 24.59 -7.00 9.54
N LYS A 62 24.02 -6.56 8.42
CA LYS A 62 23.99 -5.14 8.02
C LYS A 62 23.19 -4.28 9.01
N ALA A 63 22.14 -4.85 9.57
CA ALA A 63 21.34 -4.22 10.61
C ALA A 63 22.11 -4.10 11.92
N SER A 64 22.84 -5.14 12.34
CA SER A 64 23.66 -5.12 13.55
C SER A 64 24.75 -4.05 13.51
N LEU A 65 25.43 -3.88 12.37
CA LEU A 65 26.45 -2.84 12.18
C LEU A 65 25.89 -1.41 12.26
N LYS A 66 24.66 -1.18 11.79
CA LYS A 66 24.02 0.14 11.93
C LYS A 66 23.69 0.49 13.38
N ASN A 67 23.41 -0.50 14.22
CA ASN A 67 23.08 -0.29 15.63
C ASN A 67 24.31 0.01 16.51
N SER A 68 25.52 -0.32 16.08
CA SER A 68 26.76 -0.05 16.83
C SER A 68 27.28 1.39 16.69
N ASN A 69 26.79 2.18 15.72
CA ASN A 69 27.36 3.49 15.38
C ASN A 69 26.42 4.70 15.56
N GLY A 70 25.28 4.60 16.29
CA GLY A 70 24.38 5.75 16.37
C GLY A 70 23.49 5.82 17.59
N LYS A 71 23.66 6.87 18.40
CA LYS A 71 22.65 7.31 19.35
C LYS A 71 21.44 7.82 18.56
N GLY A 72 20.27 7.17 18.74
CA GLY A 72 18.99 7.67 18.25
C GLY A 72 18.36 6.89 17.09
N ALA A 73 18.53 5.57 17.00
CA ALA A 73 17.78 4.77 16.04
C ALA A 73 16.39 4.44 16.59
N VAL A 74 15.35 4.92 15.92
CA VAL A 74 13.98 4.40 16.04
C VAL A 74 14.08 2.88 15.84
N LYS A 75 13.64 2.13 16.84
CA LYS A 75 13.60 0.65 16.77
C LYS A 75 12.53 0.22 15.76
N THR A 76 12.90 0.09 14.49
CA THR A 76 12.06 -0.51 13.44
C THR A 76 12.42 -1.98 13.18
N PHE A 77 13.03 -2.66 14.14
CA PHE A 77 13.39 -4.07 13.99
C PHE A 77 12.44 -4.94 14.79
N MET A 78 11.75 -5.82 14.09
CA MET A 78 11.11 -6.96 14.73
C MET A 78 12.24 -7.86 15.30
N PRO A 79 12.15 -8.26 16.58
CA PRO A 79 13.15 -9.16 17.16
C PRO A 79 13.20 -10.47 16.38
N VAL A 80 14.40 -11.06 16.32
CA VAL A 80 14.58 -12.43 15.76
C VAL A 80 13.59 -13.37 16.44
N THR A 81 13.03 -14.30 15.65
CA THR A 81 12.10 -15.32 16.16
C THR A 81 12.68 -16.03 17.38
N ASP A 82 12.12 -15.75 18.54
CA ASP A 82 12.42 -16.47 19.77
C ASP A 82 11.30 -17.45 20.09
N THR A 83 11.52 -18.72 19.75
CA THR A 83 10.54 -19.79 20.02
C THR A 83 10.53 -20.21 21.48
N THR A 84 11.44 -19.69 22.31
CA THR A 84 11.51 -19.98 23.76
C THR A 84 10.69 -18.98 24.58
N ASP A 85 10.36 -17.80 24.01
CA ASP A 85 9.46 -16.82 24.64
C ASP A 85 8.00 -17.17 24.37
N PRO A 86 7.20 -17.58 25.39
CA PRO A 86 5.78 -17.85 25.20
C PRO A 86 4.98 -16.64 24.69
N GLN A 87 5.44 -15.42 24.93
CA GLN A 87 4.77 -14.19 24.45
C GLN A 87 5.15 -13.83 23.02
N TYR A 88 6.18 -14.44 22.46
CA TYR A 88 6.60 -14.20 21.08
C TYR A 88 5.46 -14.41 20.09
N TYR A 89 4.73 -15.53 20.24
CA TYR A 89 3.60 -15.87 19.36
C TYR A 89 2.38 -14.94 19.49
N HIS A 90 2.32 -14.15 20.54
CA HIS A 90 1.25 -13.14 20.71
C HIS A 90 1.56 -11.85 19.95
N LYS A 91 2.81 -11.61 19.57
CA LYS A 91 3.26 -10.38 18.90
C LYS A 91 3.65 -10.59 17.44
N VAL A 92 3.94 -11.83 17.04
CA VAL A 92 4.48 -12.14 15.72
C VAL A 92 3.78 -13.35 15.13
N VAL A 93 2.84 -13.10 14.25
CA VAL A 93 2.12 -14.11 13.48
C VAL A 93 2.20 -13.79 12.00
N ASP A 94 2.05 -14.81 11.12
CA ASP A 94 2.25 -14.66 9.67
C ASP A 94 1.43 -13.50 9.07
N CYS A 95 0.19 -13.29 9.51
CA CYS A 95 -0.65 -12.18 9.04
C CYS A 95 -0.11 -10.80 9.47
N GLN A 96 0.52 -10.68 10.62
CA GLN A 96 1.17 -9.45 11.05
C GLN A 96 2.42 -9.16 10.22
N TYR A 97 3.22 -10.18 9.92
CA TYR A 97 4.40 -10.05 9.05
C TYR A 97 4.05 -9.70 7.61
N ALA A 98 3.00 -10.29 7.08
CA ALA A 98 2.54 -10.01 5.73
C ALA A 98 1.94 -8.60 5.58
N CYS A 99 1.50 -7.98 6.68
CA CYS A 99 1.03 -6.61 6.67
C CYS A 99 2.22 -5.63 6.59
N PRO A 100 2.29 -4.73 5.58
CA PRO A 100 3.38 -3.73 5.51
C PRO A 100 3.46 -2.81 6.73
N ALA A 101 2.32 -2.56 7.39
CA ALA A 101 2.24 -1.77 8.63
C ALA A 101 2.43 -2.61 9.91
N HIS A 102 2.66 -3.92 9.78
CA HIS A 102 2.80 -4.86 10.89
C HIS A 102 1.69 -4.78 11.95
N THR A 103 0.46 -4.54 11.49
CA THR A 103 -0.72 -4.41 12.36
C THR A 103 -0.89 -5.65 13.23
N PRO A 104 -1.10 -5.52 14.55
CA PRO A 104 -1.24 -6.64 15.47
C PRO A 104 -2.61 -7.32 15.34
N VAL A 105 -2.78 -8.07 14.24
CA VAL A 105 -4.05 -8.67 13.81
C VAL A 105 -4.73 -9.52 14.89
N PRO A 106 -4.08 -10.45 15.59
CA PRO A 106 -4.75 -11.24 16.61
C PRO A 106 -5.27 -10.40 17.78
N GLU A 107 -4.58 -9.31 18.08
CA GLU A 107 -4.89 -8.47 19.23
C GLU A 107 -6.19 -7.70 18.99
N TYR A 108 -6.33 -7.01 17.87
CA TYR A 108 -7.56 -6.29 17.59
C TYR A 108 -8.76 -7.23 17.32
N ILE A 109 -8.53 -8.43 16.73
CA ILE A 109 -9.60 -9.39 16.54
C ILE A 109 -10.10 -9.92 17.90
N ARG A 110 -9.21 -10.12 18.88
CA ARG A 110 -9.60 -10.48 20.25
C ARG A 110 -10.48 -9.41 20.88
N LYS A 111 -10.12 -8.13 20.70
CA LYS A 111 -10.94 -7.01 21.18
C LYS A 111 -12.33 -6.99 20.54
N ILE A 112 -12.41 -7.22 19.23
CA ILE A 112 -13.71 -7.36 18.55
C ILE A 112 -14.55 -8.50 19.15
N SER A 113 -13.94 -9.64 19.46
CA SER A 113 -14.65 -10.79 20.04
C SER A 113 -15.17 -10.52 21.47
N GLN A 114 -14.64 -9.50 22.14
CA GLN A 114 -15.05 -9.02 23.44
C GLN A 114 -16.09 -7.89 23.37
N GLY A 115 -16.41 -7.41 22.16
CA GLY A 115 -17.26 -6.24 21.95
C GLY A 115 -16.55 -4.89 22.13
N GLU A 116 -15.23 -4.91 22.32
CA GLU A 116 -14.39 -3.73 22.56
C GLU A 116 -13.93 -3.14 21.22
N TYR A 117 -14.86 -2.59 20.44
CA TYR A 117 -14.59 -2.12 19.06
C TYR A 117 -13.71 -0.88 19.04
N THR A 118 -13.84 0.00 20.03
CA THR A 118 -13.04 1.23 20.15
C THR A 118 -11.58 0.89 20.40
N GLU A 119 -11.27 -0.03 21.31
CA GLU A 119 -9.91 -0.51 21.55
C GLU A 119 -9.35 -1.24 20.32
N ALA A 120 -10.17 -2.06 19.66
CA ALA A 120 -9.77 -2.72 18.41
C ALA A 120 -9.42 -1.71 17.31
N TYR A 121 -10.17 -0.61 17.21
CA TYR A 121 -9.87 0.49 16.31
C TYR A 121 -8.55 1.16 16.65
N MET A 122 -8.32 1.51 17.91
CA MET A 122 -7.10 2.19 18.35
C MET A 122 -5.85 1.33 18.14
N ILE A 123 -5.92 0.02 18.38
CA ILE A 123 -4.83 -0.93 18.06
C ILE A 123 -4.49 -0.89 16.55
N ASN A 124 -5.49 -0.81 15.69
CA ASN A 124 -5.26 -0.63 14.26
C ASN A 124 -4.65 0.74 13.95
N TRP A 125 -5.20 1.80 14.55
CA TRP A 125 -4.82 3.18 14.30
C TRP A 125 -3.34 3.47 14.62
N GLU A 126 -2.79 2.83 15.65
CA GLU A 126 -1.37 2.94 16.00
C GLU A 126 -0.44 2.51 14.86
N SER A 127 -0.78 1.47 14.13
CA SER A 127 0.07 0.91 13.08
C SER A 127 -0.31 1.38 11.67
N ASN A 128 -1.60 1.52 11.34
CA ASN A 128 -2.02 1.76 9.95
C ASN A 128 -2.89 3.01 9.74
N VAL A 129 -2.94 3.92 10.70
CA VAL A 129 -3.48 5.30 10.64
C VAL A 129 -4.93 5.45 10.18
N PHE A 130 -5.37 4.69 9.19
CA PHE A 130 -6.68 4.80 8.53
C PHE A 130 -7.43 3.45 8.58
N PRO A 131 -7.85 2.96 9.76
CA PRO A 131 -8.47 1.63 9.87
C PRO A 131 -9.77 1.48 9.10
N GLY A 132 -10.61 2.50 9.07
CA GLY A 132 -11.89 2.50 8.37
C GLY A 132 -11.73 2.53 6.85
N ILE A 133 -10.81 3.36 6.34
CA ILE A 133 -10.44 3.41 4.93
C ILE A 133 -9.81 2.08 4.52
N LEU A 134 -8.79 1.61 5.24
CA LEU A 134 -8.10 0.36 4.93
C LEU A 134 -8.98 -0.88 5.15
N GLY A 135 -9.98 -0.81 6.02
CA GLY A 135 -10.99 -1.85 6.17
C GLY A 135 -11.84 -2.08 4.91
N ARG A 136 -11.84 -1.11 3.98
CA ARG A 136 -12.57 -1.12 2.71
C ARG A 136 -11.68 -1.28 1.48
N THR A 137 -10.45 -0.78 1.53
CA THR A 137 -9.62 -0.57 0.33
C THR A 137 -8.29 -1.34 0.33
N CYS A 138 -7.95 -2.05 1.42
CA CYS A 138 -6.69 -2.76 1.55
C CYS A 138 -6.61 -3.98 0.60
N ASP A 139 -5.43 -4.22 0.03
CA ASP A 139 -5.11 -5.41 -0.80
C ASP A 139 -5.02 -6.72 -0.01
N ARG A 140 -5.23 -6.68 1.31
CA ARG A 140 -5.34 -7.83 2.21
C ARG A 140 -4.17 -8.83 2.18
N PRO A 141 -2.90 -8.43 2.12
CA PRO A 141 -1.78 -9.37 2.03
C PRO A 141 -1.67 -10.29 3.25
N CYS A 142 -2.31 -9.94 4.35
CA CYS A 142 -2.41 -10.75 5.56
C CYS A 142 -3.35 -11.96 5.42
N GLU A 143 -4.35 -11.91 4.55
CA GLU A 143 -5.33 -13.00 4.38
C GLU A 143 -4.72 -14.22 3.68
N PRO A 144 -4.00 -14.14 2.56
CA PRO A 144 -3.27 -15.27 1.99
C PRO A 144 -2.23 -15.88 2.94
N ALA A 145 -1.61 -15.05 3.80
CA ALA A 145 -0.64 -15.52 4.79
C ALA A 145 -1.28 -16.14 6.05
N CYS A 146 -2.59 -16.14 6.17
CA CYS A 146 -3.30 -16.62 7.34
C CYS A 146 -3.11 -18.12 7.54
N ARG A 147 -2.65 -18.55 8.73
CA ARG A 147 -2.45 -19.96 9.06
C ARG A 147 -3.74 -20.80 9.02
N ARG A 148 -4.89 -20.16 9.12
CA ARG A 148 -6.18 -20.87 9.01
C ARG A 148 -6.34 -21.57 7.66
N THR A 149 -5.75 -21.04 6.59
CA THR A 149 -5.79 -21.68 5.26
C THR A 149 -5.12 -23.06 5.20
N ARG A 150 -4.30 -23.40 6.22
CA ARG A 150 -3.70 -24.74 6.34
C ARG A 150 -4.68 -25.82 6.80
N THR A 151 -5.78 -25.43 7.42
CA THR A 151 -6.78 -26.34 7.99
C THR A 151 -8.20 -26.08 7.49
N HIS A 152 -8.43 -24.92 6.88
CA HIS A 152 -9.70 -24.47 6.33
C HIS A 152 -9.48 -23.87 4.94
N GLU A 153 -10.48 -23.90 4.10
CA GLU A 153 -10.38 -23.39 2.72
C GLU A 153 -10.18 -21.87 2.66
N LYS A 154 -10.68 -21.13 3.65
CA LYS A 154 -10.67 -19.67 3.65
C LYS A 154 -9.90 -19.10 4.85
N PRO A 155 -9.19 -17.98 4.67
CA PRO A 155 -8.53 -17.26 5.75
C PRO A 155 -9.57 -16.67 6.74
N VAL A 156 -9.08 -16.11 7.85
CA VAL A 156 -9.86 -15.16 8.64
C VAL A 156 -10.11 -13.91 7.77
N ALA A 157 -11.32 -13.37 7.79
CA ALA A 157 -11.70 -12.16 7.06
C ALA A 157 -11.12 -10.91 7.75
N ILE A 158 -9.79 -10.80 7.77
CA ILE A 158 -9.00 -9.84 8.57
C ILE A 158 -9.37 -8.40 8.21
N CYS A 159 -9.44 -8.10 6.92
CA CYS A 159 -9.77 -6.76 6.44
C CYS A 159 -11.22 -6.38 6.80
N ARG A 160 -12.18 -7.31 6.67
CA ARG A 160 -13.58 -7.08 7.06
C ARG A 160 -13.72 -6.87 8.57
N LEU A 161 -12.96 -7.58 9.37
CA LEU A 161 -12.94 -7.37 10.83
C LEU A 161 -12.33 -6.00 11.20
N LYS A 162 -11.31 -5.53 10.49
CA LYS A 162 -10.83 -4.17 10.65
C LYS A 162 -11.93 -3.13 10.37
N ARG A 163 -12.70 -3.34 9.30
CA ARG A 163 -13.88 -2.52 9.00
C ARG A 163 -14.90 -2.54 10.14
N VAL A 164 -15.21 -3.72 10.69
CA VAL A 164 -16.12 -3.85 11.82
C VAL A 164 -15.65 -3.00 13.01
N ALA A 165 -14.36 -3.07 13.38
CA ALA A 165 -13.83 -2.23 14.44
C ALA A 165 -14.05 -0.73 14.17
N ALA A 166 -13.83 -0.29 12.93
CA ALA A 166 -13.99 1.11 12.55
C ALA A 166 -15.47 1.56 12.51
N ASP A 167 -16.38 0.68 12.05
CA ASP A 167 -17.80 1.02 11.89
C ASP A 167 -18.56 1.03 13.23
N PHE A 168 -18.10 0.27 14.22
CA PHE A 168 -18.76 0.11 15.52
C PHE A 168 -18.01 0.78 16.70
N LYS A 169 -16.90 1.51 16.43
CA LYS A 169 -16.23 2.28 17.47
C LYS A 169 -17.08 3.46 17.96
N ASP A 170 -16.85 3.84 19.20
CA ASP A 170 -17.31 5.11 19.73
C ASP A 170 -16.46 6.28 19.20
N ASP A 171 -16.75 7.49 19.68
CA ASP A 171 -15.88 8.66 19.41
C ASP A 171 -14.50 8.45 20.05
N VAL A 172 -13.46 8.57 19.23
CA VAL A 172 -12.07 8.38 19.64
C VAL A 172 -11.30 9.69 19.84
N THR A 173 -11.94 10.83 19.71
CA THR A 173 -11.30 12.16 19.72
C THR A 173 -10.40 12.37 20.95
N GLU A 174 -10.86 11.94 22.14
CA GLU A 174 -10.09 12.05 23.38
C GLU A 174 -8.99 11.00 23.55
N LEU A 175 -9.05 9.92 22.75
CA LEU A 175 -8.05 8.84 22.76
C LEU A 175 -6.89 9.12 21.79
N LEU A 176 -7.09 10.03 20.84
CA LEU A 176 -6.06 10.38 19.87
C LEU A 176 -4.91 11.14 20.56
N PRO A 177 -3.66 10.85 20.16
CA PRO A 177 -2.52 11.58 20.70
C PRO A 177 -2.61 13.06 20.30
N LYS A 178 -2.28 13.93 21.24
CA LYS A 178 -2.33 15.39 21.06
C LYS A 178 -0.92 15.94 20.84
N ALA A 179 -0.80 17.04 20.12
CA ALA A 179 0.46 17.77 20.02
C ALA A 179 0.93 18.18 21.43
N PRO A 180 2.24 18.14 21.72
CA PRO A 180 2.77 18.64 22.99
C PRO A 180 2.53 20.14 23.10
N LYS A 181 2.44 20.66 24.36
CA LYS A 181 2.23 22.07 24.61
C LYS A 181 3.37 22.95 24.09
N GLU A 182 4.59 22.42 24.13
CA GLU A 182 5.79 23.08 23.62
C GLU A 182 6.29 22.32 22.39
N THR A 183 6.47 23.04 21.29
CA THR A 183 7.06 22.50 20.08
C THR A 183 8.58 22.41 20.20
N ASN A 184 9.22 21.59 19.37
CA ASN A 184 10.68 21.53 19.31
C ASN A 184 11.30 22.65 18.45
N GLY A 185 10.49 23.60 17.96
CA GLY A 185 10.89 24.75 17.15
C GLY A 185 11.24 24.40 15.69
N LYS A 186 11.03 23.16 15.26
CA LYS A 186 11.30 22.70 13.89
C LYS A 186 10.05 22.71 13.04
N LYS A 187 10.18 23.27 11.82
CA LYS A 187 9.09 23.43 10.85
C LYS A 187 9.22 22.43 9.71
N ILE A 188 8.20 21.67 9.47
CA ILE A 188 8.16 20.66 8.40
C ILE A 188 7.09 21.03 7.39
N ALA A 189 7.48 21.12 6.11
CA ALA A 189 6.52 21.24 5.01
C ALA A 189 6.16 19.85 4.48
N LEU A 190 4.88 19.62 4.25
CA LEU A 190 4.34 18.40 3.63
C LEU A 190 3.67 18.80 2.31
N ILE A 191 4.20 18.31 1.18
CA ILE A 191 3.68 18.64 -0.15
C ILE A 191 2.82 17.49 -0.65
N GLY A 192 1.51 17.76 -0.85
CA GLY A 192 0.47 16.80 -1.19
C GLY A 192 -0.26 16.27 0.03
N GLY A 193 -1.60 16.34 0.02
CA GLY A 193 -2.50 15.97 1.13
C GLY A 193 -2.96 14.51 1.13
N GLY A 194 -2.22 13.63 0.48
CA GLY A 194 -2.53 12.20 0.43
C GLY A 194 -2.14 11.43 1.71
N PRO A 195 -2.42 10.10 1.75
CA PRO A 195 -2.21 9.27 2.95
C PRO A 195 -0.78 9.30 3.46
N ALA A 196 0.22 9.42 2.58
CA ALA A 196 1.64 9.45 2.97
C ALA A 196 1.96 10.68 3.83
N SER A 197 1.57 11.88 3.39
CA SER A 197 1.79 13.13 4.13
C SER A 197 0.98 13.19 5.41
N LEU A 198 -0.27 12.71 5.40
CA LEU A 198 -1.11 12.66 6.59
C LEU A 198 -0.52 11.72 7.65
N THR A 199 0.02 10.57 7.24
CA THR A 199 0.71 9.65 8.17
C THR A 199 1.96 10.29 8.77
N VAL A 200 2.76 10.98 7.96
CA VAL A 200 3.95 11.71 8.44
C VAL A 200 3.55 12.84 9.39
N ALA A 201 2.47 13.58 9.06
CA ALA A 201 1.93 14.63 9.94
C ALA A 201 1.56 14.07 11.32
N ARG A 202 0.78 12.96 11.36
CA ARG A 202 0.40 12.30 12.61
C ARG A 202 1.60 12.03 13.51
N ASP A 203 2.65 11.43 12.97
CA ASP A 203 3.81 11.03 13.76
C ASP A 203 4.65 12.23 14.20
N LEU A 204 4.87 13.18 13.30
CA LEU A 204 5.72 14.33 13.59
C LEU A 204 5.08 15.34 14.54
N ILE A 205 3.76 15.57 14.44
CA ILE A 205 3.04 16.49 15.35
C ILE A 205 3.17 16.01 16.79
N VAL A 206 2.99 14.72 17.05
CA VAL A 206 3.14 14.14 18.40
C VAL A 206 4.57 14.28 18.94
N MET A 207 5.57 14.32 18.05
CA MET A 207 6.98 14.57 18.41
C MET A 207 7.31 16.07 18.61
N GLY A 208 6.33 16.95 18.46
CA GLY A 208 6.48 18.39 18.66
C GLY A 208 6.95 19.18 17.43
N TYR A 209 6.95 18.59 16.25
CA TYR A 209 7.25 19.33 15.01
C TYR A 209 6.06 20.17 14.56
N GLU A 210 6.33 21.37 14.05
CA GLU A 210 5.32 22.22 13.43
C GLU A 210 5.14 21.82 11.97
N CYS A 211 4.08 21.08 11.67
CA CYS A 211 3.79 20.61 10.33
C CYS A 211 2.86 21.57 9.57
N THR A 212 3.19 21.87 8.31
CA THR A 212 2.33 22.62 7.38
C THR A 212 2.12 21.82 6.11
N LEU A 213 0.87 21.50 5.81
CA LEU A 213 0.44 20.78 4.62
C LEU A 213 0.13 21.76 3.50
N PHE A 214 0.69 21.51 2.32
CA PHE A 214 0.39 22.19 1.06
C PHE A 214 -0.31 21.22 0.13
N GLU A 215 -1.57 21.48 -0.20
CA GLU A 215 -2.36 20.65 -1.09
C GLU A 215 -2.93 21.51 -2.23
N LYS A 216 -2.80 21.02 -3.46
CA LYS A 216 -3.31 21.71 -4.67
C LYS A 216 -4.84 21.69 -4.75
N ASP A 217 -5.46 20.63 -4.22
CA ASP A 217 -6.91 20.44 -4.22
C ASP A 217 -7.57 21.16 -3.01
N PRO A 218 -8.87 21.36 -3.04
CA PRO A 218 -9.58 22.06 -1.94
C PRO A 218 -9.66 21.25 -0.64
N GLN A 219 -9.37 19.95 -0.68
CA GLN A 219 -9.48 19.04 0.46
C GLN A 219 -8.32 18.05 0.49
N ALA A 220 -7.95 17.59 1.70
CA ALA A 220 -7.01 16.50 1.88
C ALA A 220 -7.67 15.13 1.60
N GLY A 221 -6.83 14.12 1.39
CA GLY A 221 -7.22 12.73 1.11
C GLY A 221 -6.49 12.16 -0.13
N GLY A 222 -6.03 13.02 -1.03
CA GLY A 222 -5.33 12.61 -2.25
C GLY A 222 -6.13 11.57 -3.04
N LEU A 223 -5.47 10.52 -3.55
CA LEU A 223 -6.13 9.48 -4.36
C LEU A 223 -7.19 8.67 -3.59
N MET A 224 -7.21 8.68 -2.25
CA MET A 224 -8.31 8.09 -1.48
C MET A 224 -9.62 8.84 -1.73
N ARG A 225 -9.56 10.17 -1.88
CA ARG A 225 -10.71 11.02 -2.20
C ARG A 225 -11.05 11.03 -3.69
N THR A 226 -10.02 11.20 -4.52
CA THR A 226 -10.24 11.50 -5.95
C THR A 226 -10.40 10.26 -6.83
N ASN A 227 -9.93 9.08 -6.37
CA ASN A 227 -9.86 7.89 -7.22
C ASN A 227 -10.51 6.63 -6.64
N ILE A 228 -10.97 6.66 -5.40
CA ILE A 228 -11.76 5.56 -4.84
C ILE A 228 -13.22 6.02 -4.83
N PRO A 229 -14.10 5.38 -5.59
CA PRO A 229 -15.50 5.80 -5.67
C PRO A 229 -16.22 5.70 -4.31
N SER A 230 -17.19 6.58 -4.08
CA SER A 230 -17.95 6.67 -2.82
C SER A 230 -18.70 5.37 -2.45
N PHE A 231 -19.11 4.57 -3.44
CA PHE A 231 -19.72 3.25 -3.16
C PHE A 231 -18.74 2.22 -2.59
N ARG A 232 -17.42 2.42 -2.72
CA ARG A 232 -16.37 1.62 -2.05
C ARG A 232 -15.87 2.28 -0.77
N LEU A 233 -15.65 3.58 -0.80
CA LEU A 233 -15.17 4.38 0.32
C LEU A 233 -16.12 5.57 0.52
N PRO A 234 -17.11 5.45 1.39
CA PRO A 234 -18.01 6.54 1.73
C PRO A 234 -17.25 7.79 2.22
N GLU A 235 -17.73 8.96 1.81
CA GLU A 235 -17.08 10.24 2.11
C GLU A 235 -16.98 10.50 3.61
N GLU A 236 -18.03 10.18 4.34
CA GLU A 236 -18.06 10.33 5.80
C GLU A 236 -16.99 9.51 6.52
N VAL A 237 -16.61 8.33 5.99
CA VAL A 237 -15.53 7.51 6.54
C VAL A 237 -14.16 8.12 6.22
N LEU A 238 -14.01 8.62 5.00
CA LEU A 238 -12.79 9.29 4.58
C LEU A 238 -12.56 10.57 5.39
N ASP A 239 -13.59 11.42 5.48
CA ASP A 239 -13.51 12.68 6.19
C ASP A 239 -13.23 12.47 7.68
N ALA A 240 -13.94 11.55 8.32
CA ALA A 240 -13.74 11.27 9.75
C ALA A 240 -12.28 10.90 10.07
N GLU A 241 -11.62 10.07 9.24
CA GLU A 241 -10.23 9.65 9.50
C GLU A 241 -9.20 10.70 9.05
N VAL A 242 -9.47 11.46 8.00
CA VAL A 242 -8.62 12.58 7.57
C VAL A 242 -8.67 13.70 8.63
N ASP A 243 -9.86 14.07 9.10
CA ASP A 243 -10.07 15.12 10.08
C ASP A 243 -9.42 14.79 11.44
N GLN A 244 -9.35 13.53 11.83
CA GLN A 244 -8.60 13.13 13.02
C GLN A 244 -7.15 13.66 12.96
N ILE A 245 -6.51 13.61 11.80
CA ILE A 245 -5.12 14.07 11.63
C ILE A 245 -5.05 15.59 11.46
N LEU A 246 -5.96 16.17 10.68
CA LEU A 246 -6.01 17.63 10.51
C LEU A 246 -6.20 18.33 11.85
N ASN A 247 -7.03 17.79 12.72
CA ASN A 247 -7.36 18.35 14.05
C ASN A 247 -6.26 18.11 15.10
N MET A 248 -5.20 17.35 14.80
CA MET A 248 -4.04 17.20 15.71
C MET A 248 -3.17 18.47 15.82
N GLY A 249 -3.48 19.51 15.06
CA GLY A 249 -2.69 20.76 15.00
C GLY A 249 -1.92 20.94 13.70
N LEU A 250 -2.29 20.20 12.66
CA LEU A 250 -1.73 20.35 11.32
C LEU A 250 -2.16 21.69 10.70
N LYS A 251 -1.21 22.54 10.34
CA LYS A 251 -1.49 23.76 9.57
C LYS A 251 -1.74 23.36 8.11
N THR A 252 -2.81 23.86 7.51
CA THR A 252 -3.20 23.49 6.14
C THR A 252 -3.21 24.70 5.20
N LYS A 253 -2.74 24.48 3.97
CA LYS A 253 -2.82 25.42 2.85
C LYS A 253 -3.40 24.65 1.64
N PHE A 254 -4.71 24.67 1.53
CA PHE A 254 -5.42 24.11 0.37
C PHE A 254 -5.37 25.06 -0.83
N ASN A 255 -5.71 24.54 -2.03
CA ASN A 255 -5.60 25.27 -3.30
C ASN A 255 -4.21 25.88 -3.52
N SER A 256 -3.16 25.18 -3.05
CA SER A 256 -1.78 25.66 -2.99
C SER A 256 -0.84 24.70 -3.72
N GLU A 257 -0.80 24.81 -5.04
CA GLU A 257 0.09 24.00 -5.88
C GLU A 257 1.55 24.46 -5.77
N ILE A 258 2.45 23.53 -5.47
CA ILE A 258 3.90 23.77 -5.49
C ILE A 258 4.46 23.41 -6.86
N THR A 259 4.60 24.41 -7.74
CA THR A 259 5.07 24.23 -9.11
C THR A 259 6.60 24.12 -9.24
N SER A 260 7.34 24.59 -8.24
CA SER A 260 8.81 24.59 -8.24
C SER A 260 9.40 24.21 -6.90
N LEU A 261 9.82 22.97 -6.76
CA LEU A 261 10.50 22.50 -5.54
C LEU A 261 11.79 23.30 -5.27
N LYS A 262 12.55 23.66 -6.31
CA LYS A 262 13.78 24.48 -6.19
C LYS A 262 13.53 25.83 -5.53
N ASN A 263 12.39 26.46 -5.80
CA ASN A 263 12.04 27.74 -5.18
C ASN A 263 11.48 27.50 -3.79
N PHE A 264 10.64 26.49 -3.61
CA PHE A 264 10.04 26.13 -2.33
C PHE A 264 11.08 25.76 -1.26
N LEU A 265 12.17 25.08 -1.63
CA LEU A 265 13.28 24.75 -0.70
C LEU A 265 14.06 25.96 -0.18
N LYS A 266 13.75 27.19 -0.63
CA LYS A 266 14.33 28.41 -0.09
C LYS A 266 13.46 29.04 1.03
N GLU A 267 12.26 28.50 1.23
CA GLU A 267 11.38 28.93 2.30
C GLU A 267 11.88 28.44 3.67
N ASP A 268 11.38 29.05 4.74
CA ASP A 268 11.81 28.81 6.12
C ASP A 268 11.20 27.51 6.67
N PHE A 269 11.64 26.35 6.14
CA PHE A 269 11.34 25.03 6.65
C PHE A 269 12.64 24.26 6.92
N ASP A 270 12.67 23.54 8.06
CA ASP A 270 13.81 22.67 8.40
C ASP A 270 13.87 21.42 7.54
N ALA A 271 12.72 20.90 7.10
CA ALA A 271 12.61 19.77 6.17
C ALA A 271 11.34 19.85 5.32
N VAL A 272 11.40 19.18 4.17
CA VAL A 272 10.27 19.06 3.23
C VAL A 272 10.01 17.60 2.92
N PHE A 273 8.80 17.14 3.16
CA PHE A 273 8.33 15.83 2.75
C PHE A 273 7.52 15.95 1.44
N ILE A 274 7.86 15.13 0.45
CA ILE A 274 7.20 15.13 -0.86
C ILE A 274 6.28 13.91 -0.95
N GLY A 275 4.99 14.14 -0.73
CA GLY A 275 3.93 13.13 -0.75
C GLY A 275 2.93 13.32 -1.89
N THR A 276 3.39 13.77 -3.08
CA THR A 276 2.54 14.13 -4.21
C THR A 276 1.87 12.94 -4.91
N GLY A 277 2.24 11.72 -4.55
CA GLY A 277 1.66 10.51 -5.15
C GLY A 277 1.99 10.35 -6.64
N ALA A 278 1.12 9.64 -7.36
CA ALA A 278 1.24 9.39 -8.80
C ALA A 278 -0.07 9.72 -9.54
N PRO A 279 -0.51 10.99 -9.56
CA PRO A 279 -1.80 11.39 -10.10
C PRO A 279 -1.86 11.40 -11.62
N LYS A 280 -0.73 11.16 -12.32
CA LYS A 280 -0.69 11.19 -13.78
C LYS A 280 -1.05 9.83 -14.35
N GLY A 281 -2.16 9.76 -15.08
CA GLY A 281 -2.60 8.57 -15.79
C GLY A 281 -1.70 8.20 -16.98
N LYS A 282 -1.79 6.95 -17.39
CA LYS A 282 -1.14 6.45 -18.62
C LYS A 282 -2.12 6.56 -19.78
N ASP A 283 -1.63 7.04 -20.91
CA ASP A 283 -2.39 7.10 -22.16
C ASP A 283 -1.90 6.02 -23.13
N LEU A 284 -2.74 5.67 -24.11
CA LEU A 284 -2.43 4.72 -25.17
C LEU A 284 -2.02 5.48 -26.43
N ASN A 285 -0.79 5.26 -26.87
CA ASN A 285 -0.31 5.81 -28.14
C ASN A 285 -0.59 4.82 -29.30
N ILE A 286 -1.82 4.85 -29.80
CA ILE A 286 -2.25 4.02 -30.94
C ILE A 286 -2.95 4.89 -31.99
N GLU A 287 -3.09 4.36 -33.21
CA GLU A 287 -3.72 5.06 -34.34
C GLU A 287 -5.14 5.52 -33.99
N GLY A 288 -5.52 6.73 -34.40
CA GLY A 288 -6.84 7.31 -34.15
C GLY A 288 -7.02 7.93 -32.74
N ARG A 289 -6.01 7.88 -31.86
CA ARG A 289 -6.12 8.41 -30.49
C ARG A 289 -6.49 9.90 -30.46
N LYS A 290 -5.88 10.71 -31.34
CA LYS A 290 -6.16 12.15 -31.43
C LYS A 290 -7.54 12.43 -32.02
N ASP A 291 -7.95 11.67 -33.03
CA ASP A 291 -9.21 11.88 -33.71
C ASP A 291 -10.41 11.53 -32.80
N ALA A 292 -10.20 10.59 -31.87
CA ALA A 292 -11.20 10.15 -30.90
C ALA A 292 -11.07 10.85 -29.52
N GLU A 293 -10.24 11.88 -29.37
CA GLU A 293 -9.89 12.49 -28.08
C GLU A 293 -11.10 12.89 -27.24
N ALA A 294 -12.13 13.44 -27.86
CA ALA A 294 -13.35 13.87 -27.18
C ALA A 294 -14.13 12.73 -26.48
N ASN A 295 -13.88 11.48 -26.89
CA ASN A 295 -14.55 10.29 -26.37
C ASN A 295 -13.62 9.41 -25.53
N ILE A 296 -12.42 9.87 -25.21
CA ILE A 296 -11.42 9.10 -24.45
C ILE A 296 -11.12 9.80 -23.15
N HIS A 297 -11.41 9.11 -22.05
CA HIS A 297 -11.12 9.56 -20.70
C HIS A 297 -9.94 8.76 -20.12
N ILE A 298 -8.98 9.44 -19.53
CA ILE A 298 -7.94 8.79 -18.74
C ILE A 298 -8.55 8.39 -17.39
N GLY A 299 -8.43 7.12 -16.99
CA GLY A 299 -9.16 6.57 -15.86
C GLY A 299 -8.98 7.34 -14.54
N ILE A 300 -7.77 7.81 -14.23
CA ILE A 300 -7.53 8.63 -13.04
C ILE A 300 -8.27 9.97 -13.13
N ASP A 301 -8.18 10.64 -14.26
CA ASP A 301 -8.83 11.94 -14.49
C ASP A 301 -10.36 11.80 -14.53
N PHE A 302 -10.87 10.69 -15.08
CA PHE A 302 -12.28 10.34 -15.07
C PHE A 302 -12.83 10.20 -13.64
N LEU A 303 -12.16 9.41 -12.79
CA LEU A 303 -12.57 9.23 -11.39
C LEU A 303 -12.47 10.55 -10.60
N THR A 304 -11.42 11.34 -10.83
CA THR A 304 -11.27 12.67 -10.24
C THR A 304 -12.41 13.60 -10.65
N SER A 305 -12.83 13.56 -11.92
CA SER A 305 -13.93 14.37 -12.41
C SER A 305 -15.29 13.97 -11.80
N ILE A 306 -15.47 12.70 -11.47
CA ILE A 306 -16.64 12.23 -10.70
C ILE A 306 -16.57 12.73 -9.26
N ALA A 307 -15.41 12.55 -8.60
CA ALA A 307 -15.25 12.92 -7.21
C ALA A 307 -15.47 14.42 -6.92
N PHE A 308 -15.15 15.27 -7.90
CA PHE A 308 -15.40 16.72 -7.81
C PHE A 308 -16.67 17.18 -8.57
N GLU A 309 -17.55 16.27 -8.90
CA GLU A 309 -18.84 16.56 -9.56
C GLU A 309 -18.71 17.35 -10.88
N HIS A 310 -17.56 17.21 -11.58
CA HIS A 310 -17.36 17.85 -12.88
C HIS A 310 -18.11 17.13 -14.00
N ILE A 311 -18.46 15.85 -13.80
CA ILE A 311 -19.28 15.04 -14.70
C ILE A 311 -20.34 14.30 -13.89
N ASP A 312 -21.56 14.26 -14.42
CA ASP A 312 -22.74 13.61 -13.85
C ASP A 312 -23.32 12.52 -14.77
N SER A 313 -22.79 12.39 -15.95
CA SER A 313 -23.26 11.45 -16.97
C SER A 313 -22.13 11.03 -17.90
N ILE A 314 -22.31 9.91 -18.59
CA ILE A 314 -21.37 9.38 -19.59
C ILE A 314 -22.13 8.77 -20.76
N GLY A 315 -21.44 8.48 -21.86
CA GLY A 315 -22.05 7.82 -23.03
C GLY A 315 -22.66 6.45 -22.68
N LYS A 316 -23.72 6.07 -23.39
CA LYS A 316 -24.45 4.81 -23.17
C LYS A 316 -23.60 3.54 -23.33
N LYS A 317 -22.55 3.61 -24.15
CA LYS A 317 -21.63 2.49 -24.40
C LYS A 317 -20.23 2.89 -23.97
N VAL A 318 -19.67 2.16 -23.01
CA VAL A 318 -18.35 2.44 -22.44
C VAL A 318 -17.45 1.21 -22.56
N VAL A 319 -16.25 1.41 -23.05
CA VAL A 319 -15.19 0.39 -23.06
C VAL A 319 -14.06 0.85 -22.16
N VAL A 320 -13.77 0.09 -21.12
CA VAL A 320 -12.65 0.35 -20.20
C VAL A 320 -11.45 -0.50 -20.60
N LEU A 321 -10.32 0.14 -20.87
CA LEU A 321 -9.09 -0.52 -21.27
C LEU A 321 -8.14 -0.66 -20.07
N GLY A 322 -8.04 -1.88 -19.52
CA GLY A 322 -7.15 -2.16 -18.40
C GLY A 322 -7.71 -3.21 -17.45
N GLY A 323 -6.82 -3.86 -16.68
CA GLY A 323 -7.16 -4.95 -15.75
C GLY A 323 -6.65 -4.71 -14.31
N GLY A 324 -6.55 -3.45 -13.86
CA GLY A 324 -6.24 -3.08 -12.49
C GLY A 324 -7.44 -2.55 -11.72
N ASN A 325 -7.29 -2.29 -10.42
CA ASN A 325 -8.37 -1.78 -9.57
C ASN A 325 -9.00 -0.49 -10.13
N THR A 326 -8.19 0.42 -10.68
CA THR A 326 -8.71 1.64 -11.35
C THR A 326 -9.67 1.31 -12.49
N ALA A 327 -9.44 0.25 -13.26
CA ALA A 327 -10.34 -0.15 -14.33
C ALA A 327 -11.66 -0.70 -13.77
N MET A 328 -11.63 -1.44 -12.66
CA MET A 328 -12.82 -1.91 -11.95
C MET A 328 -13.62 -0.72 -11.41
N ASP A 329 -12.95 0.26 -10.83
CA ASP A 329 -13.59 1.50 -10.38
C ASP A 329 -14.23 2.29 -11.52
N CYS A 330 -13.51 2.45 -12.65
CA CYS A 330 -14.03 3.15 -13.83
C CYS A 330 -15.27 2.46 -14.43
N CYS A 331 -15.25 1.15 -14.60
CA CYS A 331 -16.36 0.45 -15.24
C CYS A 331 -17.62 0.47 -14.35
N ARG A 332 -17.48 0.26 -13.05
CA ARG A 332 -18.57 0.32 -12.08
C ARG A 332 -19.12 1.74 -11.92
N SER A 333 -18.24 2.76 -11.92
CA SER A 333 -18.66 4.17 -11.92
C SER A 333 -19.41 4.54 -13.20
N SER A 334 -18.98 4.02 -14.35
CA SER A 334 -19.68 4.28 -15.62
C SER A 334 -21.14 3.79 -15.62
N LEU A 335 -21.42 2.62 -15.02
CA LEU A 335 -22.81 2.15 -14.83
C LEU A 335 -23.63 3.12 -13.99
N ARG A 336 -23.04 3.67 -12.92
CA ARG A 336 -23.70 4.63 -12.01
C ARG A 336 -23.94 5.98 -12.66
N LEU A 337 -23.13 6.32 -13.67
CA LEU A 337 -23.32 7.51 -14.51
C LEU A 337 -24.29 7.30 -15.69
N GLY A 338 -25.00 6.16 -15.73
CA GLY A 338 -26.06 5.89 -16.71
C GLY A 338 -25.60 5.19 -17.99
N ALA A 339 -24.40 4.62 -18.04
CA ALA A 339 -24.00 3.75 -19.15
C ALA A 339 -24.86 2.48 -19.17
N GLU A 340 -25.31 2.08 -20.37
CA GLU A 340 -26.16 0.91 -20.59
C GLU A 340 -25.37 -0.34 -21.00
N ASP A 341 -24.23 -0.17 -21.67
CA ASP A 341 -23.36 -1.26 -22.13
C ASP A 341 -21.92 -0.92 -21.74
N VAL A 342 -21.42 -1.52 -20.66
CA VAL A 342 -20.06 -1.33 -20.15
C VAL A 342 -19.28 -2.62 -20.33
N LYS A 343 -18.07 -2.55 -20.89
CA LYS A 343 -17.16 -3.69 -21.08
C LYS A 343 -15.75 -3.35 -20.65
N VAL A 344 -15.08 -4.30 -20.03
CA VAL A 344 -13.65 -4.20 -19.72
C VAL A 344 -12.85 -5.03 -20.73
N VAL A 345 -11.79 -4.46 -21.27
CA VAL A 345 -10.89 -5.12 -22.21
C VAL A 345 -9.50 -5.23 -21.62
N VAL A 346 -8.98 -6.45 -21.51
CA VAL A 346 -7.72 -6.76 -20.87
C VAL A 346 -6.79 -7.52 -21.80
N ARG A 347 -5.53 -7.09 -21.91
CA ARG A 347 -4.53 -7.73 -22.78
C ARG A 347 -4.02 -9.07 -22.25
N SER A 348 -4.05 -9.27 -20.95
CA SER A 348 -3.60 -10.49 -20.28
C SER A 348 -4.77 -11.46 -20.05
N PRO A 349 -4.50 -12.74 -19.83
CA PRO A 349 -5.52 -13.65 -19.34
C PRO A 349 -6.05 -13.21 -17.97
N PHE A 350 -7.26 -13.65 -17.66
CA PHE A 350 -7.97 -13.33 -16.41
C PHE A 350 -7.10 -13.60 -15.16
N SER A 351 -6.42 -14.74 -15.12
CA SER A 351 -5.53 -15.13 -14.02
C SER A 351 -4.31 -14.23 -13.79
N GLN A 352 -4.02 -13.31 -14.72
CA GLN A 352 -2.91 -12.36 -14.63
C GLN A 352 -3.39 -10.92 -14.50
N MET A 353 -4.66 -10.70 -14.27
CA MET A 353 -5.18 -9.37 -13.96
C MET A 353 -4.56 -8.85 -12.65
N LYS A 354 -4.35 -7.55 -12.60
CA LYS A 354 -3.75 -6.90 -11.43
C LYS A 354 -4.77 -6.37 -10.44
N ALA A 355 -6.04 -6.38 -10.81
CA ALA A 355 -7.13 -6.05 -9.90
C ALA A 355 -7.25 -7.12 -8.83
N SER A 356 -7.68 -6.73 -7.65
CA SER A 356 -7.99 -7.65 -6.56
C SER A 356 -9.16 -8.57 -6.96
N GLU A 357 -9.11 -9.84 -6.55
CA GLU A 357 -10.14 -10.84 -6.93
C GLU A 357 -11.56 -10.36 -6.62
N TRP A 358 -11.78 -9.79 -5.43
CA TRP A 358 -13.07 -9.26 -5.02
C TRP A 358 -13.56 -8.05 -5.84
N GLU A 359 -12.66 -7.22 -6.37
CA GLU A 359 -13.05 -6.10 -7.25
C GLU A 359 -13.46 -6.62 -8.64
N ILE A 360 -12.85 -7.70 -9.08
CA ILE A 360 -13.23 -8.40 -10.29
C ILE A 360 -14.59 -9.08 -10.11
N GLU A 361 -14.78 -9.80 -8.99
CA GLU A 361 -16.03 -10.43 -8.62
C GLU A 361 -17.17 -9.41 -8.56
N ASP A 362 -16.97 -8.29 -7.86
CA ASP A 362 -17.96 -7.21 -7.78
C ASP A 362 -18.34 -6.66 -9.17
N ALA A 363 -17.37 -6.45 -10.07
CA ALA A 363 -17.66 -5.98 -11.43
C ALA A 363 -18.47 -7.02 -12.23
N MET A 364 -18.18 -8.30 -12.07
CA MET A 364 -18.90 -9.39 -12.72
C MET A 364 -20.31 -9.54 -12.15
N GLU A 365 -20.51 -9.39 -10.83
CA GLU A 365 -21.83 -9.38 -10.19
C GLU A 365 -22.71 -8.23 -10.68
N GLU A 366 -22.09 -7.10 -11.05
CA GLU A 366 -22.77 -5.98 -11.72
C GLU A 366 -22.99 -6.21 -13.24
N ASN A 367 -22.77 -7.45 -13.74
CA ASN A 367 -22.94 -7.86 -15.14
C ASN A 367 -22.02 -7.12 -16.11
N ILE A 368 -20.80 -6.74 -15.70
CA ILE A 368 -19.80 -6.12 -16.57
C ILE A 368 -18.93 -7.22 -17.19
N PRO A 369 -19.00 -7.50 -18.51
CA PRO A 369 -18.17 -8.50 -19.14
C PRO A 369 -16.71 -8.04 -19.21
N ILE A 370 -15.80 -8.95 -18.89
CA ILE A 370 -14.35 -8.77 -19.00
C ILE A 370 -13.82 -9.59 -20.17
N LEU A 371 -13.34 -8.91 -21.20
CA LEU A 371 -12.80 -9.52 -22.42
C LEU A 371 -11.28 -9.65 -22.27
N GLU A 372 -10.82 -10.83 -21.92
CA GLU A 372 -9.40 -11.15 -21.76
C GLU A 372 -8.69 -11.39 -23.12
N ASN A 373 -7.35 -11.28 -23.11
CA ASN A 373 -6.50 -11.54 -24.29
C ASN A 373 -6.81 -10.64 -25.50
N HIS A 374 -7.32 -9.43 -25.27
CA HIS A 374 -7.63 -8.46 -26.29
C HIS A 374 -6.73 -7.22 -26.19
N VAL A 375 -6.18 -6.81 -27.32
CA VAL A 375 -5.33 -5.61 -27.42
C VAL A 375 -5.96 -4.62 -28.39
N PRO A 376 -6.20 -3.37 -27.95
CA PRO A 376 -6.70 -2.33 -28.85
C PRO A 376 -5.64 -2.03 -29.92
N LYS A 377 -6.04 -1.93 -31.18
CA LYS A 377 -5.14 -1.62 -32.30
C LYS A 377 -5.34 -0.22 -32.84
N LYS A 378 -6.57 0.26 -32.87
CA LYS A 378 -6.94 1.52 -33.50
C LYS A 378 -8.24 2.05 -32.91
N PHE A 379 -8.34 3.37 -32.74
CA PHE A 379 -9.60 4.05 -32.54
C PHE A 379 -10.19 4.45 -33.89
N LEU A 380 -11.46 4.18 -34.08
CA LEU A 380 -12.21 4.61 -35.26
C LEU A 380 -13.21 5.66 -34.84
N HIS A 381 -13.35 6.72 -35.62
CA HIS A 381 -14.34 7.77 -35.42
C HIS A 381 -15.65 7.35 -36.07
#